data_beacc5d290612690d8503500407f7528
#
_entry.id   beacc5d290612690d8503500407f7528
#
_cell.length_a   1.000
_cell.length_b   1.000
_cell.length_c   1.000
_cell.angle_alpha   90.00
_cell.angle_beta   90.00
_cell.angle_gamma   90.00
#
_symmetry.space_group_name_H-M   'P 1'
#
loop_
_entity.id
_entity.type
_entity.pdbx_description
1 polymer ?
#
loop_
_entity_poly.entity_id
_entity_poly.type
_entity_poly.pdbx_seq_one_letter_code
_entity_poly.pdbx_strand_id
1 'polypeptide(L)'
;MKNQDFKRREVLKDSLIIVGGLGVFGTQAFAKTHHQQIQIKQGERMQTRFEKGLKQLQSIDGEAGSKVISSLEDIAPDLGRFIIEFAFSDIYTRGELNLQEREMITLSSLLTAGGCEAQLEVHINAALNVGISKEKIIECLMQCIPYTGFPKVLNAVFVAKKVFKEKL
;
A
#
# COMPACT_ATOMS: atom_id res chain seq x y z
N MET A 1 25.30 25.54 9.24
CA MET A 1 25.76 24.97 7.96
C MET A 1 27.22 24.51 8.03
N LYS A 2 27.61 23.58 8.94
CA LYS A 2 29.02 23.13 9.07
C LYS A 2 29.18 21.62 9.37
N ASN A 3 28.15 20.79 9.17
CA ASN A 3 28.22 19.37 9.61
C ASN A 3 27.91 18.33 8.51
N GLN A 4 27.84 18.72 7.23
CA GLN A 4 27.67 17.76 6.13
C GLN A 4 28.93 17.51 5.29
N ASP A 5 29.95 18.33 5.39
CA ASP A 5 31.19 18.13 4.60
C ASP A 5 32.17 17.13 5.21
N PHE A 6 32.00 16.77 6.49
CA PHE A 6 32.95 15.87 7.18
C PHE A 6 32.72 14.37 6.78
N LYS A 7 31.50 13.97 6.43
CA LYS A 7 31.20 12.55 6.06
C LYS A 7 31.58 12.16 4.63
N ARG A 8 31.83 13.10 3.73
CA ARG A 8 32.24 12.79 2.36
C ARG A 8 33.73 12.52 2.18
N ARG A 9 34.57 12.90 3.13
CA ARG A 9 36.04 12.73 3.04
C ARG A 9 36.57 11.41 3.58
N GLU A 10 35.83 10.70 4.41
CA GLU A 10 36.26 9.39 4.93
C GLU A 10 36.01 8.23 3.99
N VAL A 11 35.01 8.30 3.12
CA VAL A 11 34.68 7.21 2.17
C VAL A 11 35.70 7.02 1.05
N LEU A 12 36.62 7.99 0.84
CA LEU A 12 37.62 7.95 -0.22
C LEU A 12 39.02 7.49 0.23
N LYS A 13 39.22 7.19 1.52
CA LYS A 13 40.54 6.77 2.02
C LYS A 13 40.76 5.25 2.09
N ASP A 14 39.69 4.45 2.04
CA ASP A 14 39.80 2.99 2.14
C ASP A 14 39.94 2.25 0.81
N SER A 15 40.12 2.97 -0.30
CA SER A 15 40.21 2.35 -1.65
C SER A 15 41.62 2.28 -2.24
N LEU A 16 42.66 2.53 -1.47
CA LEU A 16 44.01 2.54 -2.06
C LEU A 16 45.07 1.85 -1.18
N ILE A 17 44.93 0.57 -0.92
CA ILE A 17 46.08 -0.32 -0.60
C ILE A 17 45.61 -1.75 -0.93
N ILE A 18 46.06 -2.31 -2.03
CA ILE A 18 46.58 -3.65 -2.25
C ILE A 18 46.93 -3.73 -3.76
N VAL A 19 48.14 -3.34 -4.08
CA VAL A 19 48.85 -3.83 -5.28
C VAL A 19 50.19 -4.37 -4.82
N GLY A 20 50.32 -5.69 -4.85
CA GLY A 20 51.59 -6.34 -4.66
C GLY A 20 51.45 -7.77 -4.12
N GLY A 21 51.49 -8.78 -4.99
CA GLY A 21 51.71 -10.18 -4.57
C GLY A 21 50.95 -11.24 -5.38
N LEU A 22 51.56 -11.66 -6.47
CA LEU A 22 51.56 -12.99 -7.13
C LEU A 22 50.53 -14.04 -6.65
N GLY A 23 49.65 -14.47 -7.58
CA GLY A 23 48.91 -15.70 -7.43
C GLY A 23 47.84 -15.87 -8.51
N VAL A 24 48.14 -16.52 -9.63
CA VAL A 24 47.23 -16.79 -10.77
C VAL A 24 45.99 -17.62 -10.41
N PHE A 25 45.89 -18.10 -9.17
CA PHE A 25 44.74 -18.88 -8.66
C PHE A 25 43.62 -18.06 -8.01
N GLY A 26 43.83 -16.76 -7.76
CA GLY A 26 42.82 -15.90 -7.09
C GLY A 26 41.77 -15.29 -8.02
N THR A 27 42.08 -15.13 -9.30
CA THR A 27 41.20 -14.38 -10.23
C THR A 27 39.93 -15.13 -10.65
N GLN A 28 39.99 -16.48 -10.72
CA GLN A 28 38.82 -17.27 -11.11
C GLN A 28 37.81 -17.42 -9.96
N ALA A 29 38.24 -17.45 -8.70
CA ALA A 29 37.35 -17.50 -7.55
C ALA A 29 36.64 -16.15 -7.34
N PHE A 30 37.35 -15.04 -7.46
CA PHE A 30 36.80 -13.68 -7.35
C PHE A 30 35.78 -13.37 -8.47
N ALA A 31 36.09 -13.78 -9.72
CA ALA A 31 35.20 -13.63 -10.87
C ALA A 31 33.91 -14.46 -10.70
N LYS A 32 34.01 -15.70 -10.19
CA LYS A 32 32.85 -16.54 -9.91
C LYS A 32 31.97 -15.97 -8.81
N THR A 33 32.55 -15.46 -7.71
CA THR A 33 31.79 -14.89 -6.60
C THR A 33 31.10 -13.57 -7.02
N HIS A 34 31.77 -12.75 -7.81
CA HIS A 34 31.19 -11.50 -8.32
C HIS A 34 30.10 -11.75 -9.37
N HIS A 35 30.27 -12.74 -10.22
CA HIS A 35 29.26 -13.18 -11.20
C HIS A 35 28.03 -13.78 -10.50
N GLN A 36 28.24 -14.56 -9.44
CA GLN A 36 27.16 -15.13 -8.61
C GLN A 36 26.41 -14.07 -7.83
N GLN A 37 27.08 -13.03 -7.29
CA GLN A 37 26.43 -11.88 -6.63
C GLN A 37 25.66 -10.99 -7.62
N ILE A 38 26.14 -10.85 -8.86
CA ILE A 38 25.43 -10.13 -9.93
C ILE A 38 24.19 -10.92 -10.39
N GLN A 39 24.29 -12.24 -10.49
CA GLN A 39 23.17 -13.12 -10.85
C GLN A 39 22.09 -13.15 -9.77
N ILE A 40 22.46 -13.14 -8.47
CA ILE A 40 21.50 -13.06 -7.36
C ILE A 40 20.76 -11.70 -7.35
N LYS A 41 21.45 -10.60 -7.69
CA LYS A 41 20.81 -9.28 -7.84
C LYS A 41 19.93 -9.14 -9.09
N GLN A 42 20.12 -9.94 -10.12
CA GLN A 42 19.26 -9.97 -11.31
C GLN A 42 17.99 -10.82 -11.11
N GLY A 43 17.93 -11.68 -10.09
CA GLY A 43 16.76 -12.50 -9.79
C GLY A 43 15.65 -11.80 -8.98
N GLU A 44 15.97 -10.75 -8.24
CA GLU A 44 14.98 -9.93 -7.52
C GLU A 44 14.72 -8.62 -8.30
N ARG A 45 13.89 -8.71 -9.34
CA ARG A 45 13.30 -7.51 -9.93
C ARG A 45 12.56 -6.75 -8.81
N MET A 46 13.06 -5.58 -8.42
CA MET A 46 12.37 -4.72 -7.47
C MET A 46 10.95 -4.44 -7.99
N GLN A 47 9.97 -4.83 -7.20
CA GLN A 47 8.57 -4.60 -7.51
C GLN A 47 8.33 -3.09 -7.64
N THR A 48 7.73 -2.65 -8.75
CA THR A 48 7.39 -1.24 -8.95
C THR A 48 6.33 -0.80 -7.95
N ARG A 49 6.19 0.51 -7.69
CA ARG A 49 5.12 1.06 -6.85
C ARG A 49 3.75 0.62 -7.35
N PHE A 50 3.56 0.59 -8.67
CA PHE A 50 2.32 0.15 -9.29
C PHE A 50 2.04 -1.34 -9.02
N GLU A 51 3.00 -2.23 -9.26
CA GLU A 51 2.85 -3.67 -9.00
C GLU A 51 2.55 -3.96 -7.52
N LYS A 52 3.26 -3.28 -6.62
CA LYS A 52 3.03 -3.37 -5.17
C LYS A 52 1.64 -2.90 -4.78
N GLY A 53 1.22 -1.74 -5.28
CA GLY A 53 -0.08 -1.16 -4.99
C GLY A 53 -1.23 -1.99 -5.58
N LEU A 54 -1.07 -2.50 -6.80
CA LEU A 54 -2.08 -3.36 -7.43
C LEU A 54 -2.28 -4.66 -6.64
N LYS A 55 -1.21 -5.30 -6.18
CA LYS A 55 -1.29 -6.47 -5.32
C LYS A 55 -2.02 -6.16 -4.00
N GLN A 56 -1.72 -5.01 -3.40
CA GLN A 56 -2.37 -4.57 -2.17
C GLN A 56 -3.86 -4.29 -2.38
N LEU A 57 -4.24 -3.57 -3.43
CA LEU A 57 -5.62 -3.32 -3.82
C LEU A 57 -6.40 -4.63 -3.98
N GLN A 58 -5.85 -5.58 -4.74
CA GLN A 58 -6.49 -6.88 -4.95
C GLN A 58 -6.69 -7.68 -3.66
N SER A 59 -5.76 -7.57 -2.69
CA SER A 59 -5.87 -8.26 -1.41
C SER A 59 -6.95 -7.69 -0.49
N ILE A 60 -7.36 -6.44 -0.70
CA ILE A 60 -8.34 -5.71 0.14
C ILE A 60 -9.70 -5.68 -0.55
N ASP A 61 -9.75 -5.09 -1.74
CA ASP A 61 -10.99 -4.79 -2.48
C ASP A 61 -11.39 -5.91 -3.44
N GLY A 62 -10.49 -6.84 -3.75
CA GLY A 62 -10.72 -7.89 -4.73
C GLY A 62 -11.07 -7.31 -6.11
N GLU A 63 -12.16 -7.83 -6.72
CA GLU A 63 -12.62 -7.35 -8.03
C GLU A 63 -13.25 -5.95 -8.00
N ALA A 64 -13.80 -5.51 -6.86
CA ALA A 64 -14.45 -4.21 -6.74
C ALA A 64 -13.46 -3.06 -6.98
N GLY A 65 -12.28 -3.13 -6.36
CA GLY A 65 -11.21 -2.15 -6.59
C GLY A 65 -10.73 -2.12 -8.04
N SER A 66 -10.56 -3.28 -8.66
CA SER A 66 -10.17 -3.36 -10.09
C SER A 66 -11.22 -2.71 -11.01
N LYS A 67 -12.52 -2.89 -10.72
CA LYS A 67 -13.60 -2.24 -11.48
C LYS A 67 -13.56 -0.72 -11.38
N VAL A 68 -13.26 -0.18 -10.19
CA VAL A 68 -13.09 1.28 -10.01
C VAL A 68 -11.94 1.79 -10.88
N ILE A 69 -10.78 1.11 -10.87
CA ILE A 69 -9.64 1.52 -11.69
C ILE A 69 -9.98 1.48 -13.18
N SER A 70 -10.58 0.38 -13.66
CA SER A 70 -10.96 0.24 -15.08
C SER A 70 -12.00 1.27 -15.52
N SER A 71 -12.89 1.71 -14.64
CA SER A 71 -13.87 2.76 -14.96
C SER A 71 -13.26 4.15 -15.17
N LEU A 72 -11.98 4.33 -14.84
CA LEU A 72 -11.25 5.59 -15.02
C LEU A 72 -10.37 5.62 -16.28
N GLU A 73 -10.19 4.46 -16.95
CA GLU A 73 -9.22 4.33 -18.04
C GLU A 73 -9.51 5.26 -19.24
N ASP A 74 -10.79 5.50 -19.54
CA ASP A 74 -11.23 6.31 -20.66
C ASP A 74 -11.29 7.81 -20.37
N ILE A 75 -11.37 8.21 -19.09
CA ILE A 75 -11.57 9.61 -18.69
C ILE A 75 -10.43 10.19 -17.86
N ALA A 76 -9.82 9.40 -16.98
CA ALA A 76 -8.81 9.86 -16.02
C ALA A 76 -7.81 8.77 -15.64
N PRO A 77 -7.05 8.18 -16.58
CA PRO A 77 -6.17 7.04 -16.31
C PRO A 77 -5.10 7.35 -15.25
N ASP A 78 -4.60 8.58 -15.20
CA ASP A 78 -3.65 9.00 -14.17
C ASP A 78 -4.24 8.96 -12.76
N LEU A 79 -5.55 9.22 -12.59
CA LEU A 79 -6.21 9.09 -11.29
C LEU A 79 -6.21 7.64 -10.80
N GLY A 80 -6.49 6.69 -11.68
CA GLY A 80 -6.38 5.25 -11.37
C GLY A 80 -4.96 4.88 -10.93
N ARG A 81 -3.94 5.39 -11.64
CA ARG A 81 -2.55 5.19 -11.26
C ARG A 81 -2.21 5.79 -9.90
N PHE A 82 -2.68 7.00 -9.59
CA PHE A 82 -2.46 7.64 -8.28
C PHE A 82 -3.12 6.86 -7.14
N ILE A 83 -4.31 6.32 -7.35
CA ILE A 83 -4.95 5.44 -6.37
C ILE A 83 -4.06 4.23 -6.08
N ILE A 84 -3.59 3.54 -7.11
CA ILE A 84 -2.74 2.34 -6.95
C ILE A 84 -1.41 2.70 -6.29
N GLU A 85 -0.67 3.68 -6.81
CA GLU A 85 0.68 3.99 -6.36
C GLU A 85 0.71 4.72 -5.02
N PHE A 86 -0.14 5.71 -4.81
CA PHE A 86 -0.12 6.50 -3.58
C PHE A 86 -0.94 5.85 -2.48
N ALA A 87 -2.24 5.58 -2.70
CA ALA A 87 -3.06 5.05 -1.63
C ALA A 87 -2.66 3.61 -1.29
N PHE A 88 -2.66 2.69 -2.27
CA PHE A 88 -2.41 1.28 -1.98
C PHE A 88 -0.93 0.93 -1.82
N SER A 89 -0.01 1.52 -2.60
CA SER A 89 1.41 1.23 -2.44
C SER A 89 2.05 1.99 -1.28
N ASP A 90 1.88 3.32 -1.20
CA ASP A 90 2.64 4.10 -0.23
C ASP A 90 1.96 4.15 1.16
N ILE A 91 0.62 4.20 1.22
CA ILE A 91 -0.11 4.35 2.48
C ILE A 91 -0.52 2.99 3.06
N TYR A 92 -1.23 2.15 2.30
CA TYR A 92 -1.76 0.88 2.83
C TYR A 92 -0.69 -0.16 3.16
N THR A 93 0.53 -0.04 2.63
CA THR A 93 1.65 -0.95 2.95
C THR A 93 2.52 -0.49 4.11
N ARG A 94 2.17 0.61 4.81
CA ARG A 94 2.88 1.02 6.02
C ARG A 94 2.62 0.03 7.15
N GLY A 95 3.60 -0.23 8.01
CA GLY A 95 3.59 -1.35 8.95
C GLY A 95 2.79 -1.15 10.25
N GLU A 96 2.50 0.11 10.66
CA GLU A 96 1.99 0.40 12.00
C GLU A 96 0.50 0.08 12.20
N LEU A 97 -0.30 0.09 11.13
CA LEU A 97 -1.72 -0.27 11.16
C LEU A 97 -1.95 -1.52 10.32
N ASN A 98 -2.72 -2.46 10.84
CA ASN A 98 -3.20 -3.60 10.07
C ASN A 98 -4.34 -3.19 9.12
N LEU A 99 -4.74 -4.08 8.20
CA LEU A 99 -5.76 -3.77 7.18
C LEU A 99 -7.13 -3.51 7.78
N GLN A 100 -7.51 -4.18 8.86
CA GLN A 100 -8.79 -3.96 9.53
C GLN A 100 -8.86 -2.58 10.16
N GLU A 101 -7.79 -2.14 10.81
CA GLU A 101 -7.69 -0.79 11.38
C GLU A 101 -7.76 0.27 10.29
N ARG A 102 -7.09 0.05 9.15
CA ARG A 102 -7.15 0.95 8.00
C ARG A 102 -8.57 1.08 7.44
N GLU A 103 -9.27 -0.04 7.24
CA GLU A 103 -10.64 0.00 6.74
C GLU A 103 -11.60 0.69 7.74
N MET A 104 -11.47 0.48 9.05
CA MET A 104 -12.29 1.20 10.03
C MET A 104 -12.05 2.72 9.99
N ILE A 105 -10.78 3.15 9.85
CA ILE A 105 -10.42 4.57 9.69
C ILE A 105 -11.01 5.12 8.39
N THR A 106 -10.92 4.37 7.29
CA THR A 106 -11.45 4.76 5.98
C THR A 106 -12.98 4.92 6.03
N LEU A 107 -13.70 3.96 6.61
CA LEU A 107 -15.15 4.04 6.79
C LEU A 107 -15.56 5.27 7.61
N SER A 108 -14.88 5.52 8.74
CA SER A 108 -15.12 6.68 9.59
C SER A 108 -14.84 8.01 8.86
N SER A 109 -13.77 8.04 8.05
CA SER A 109 -13.39 9.23 7.26
C SER A 109 -14.40 9.54 6.17
N LEU A 110 -14.83 8.53 5.40
CA LEU A 110 -15.83 8.68 4.32
C LEU A 110 -17.18 9.10 4.86
N LEU A 111 -17.64 8.48 5.96
CA LEU A 111 -18.87 8.85 6.65
C LEU A 111 -18.80 10.31 7.12
N THR A 112 -17.69 10.72 7.73
CA THR A 112 -17.49 12.08 8.24
C THR A 112 -17.48 13.11 7.12
N ALA A 113 -16.84 12.80 5.99
CA ALA A 113 -16.88 13.66 4.79
C ALA A 113 -18.32 13.83 4.30
N GLY A 114 -19.09 12.75 4.17
CA GLY A 114 -20.44 12.73 3.62
C GLY A 114 -20.46 12.89 2.09
N GLY A 115 -21.53 12.45 1.44
CA GLY A 115 -21.63 12.43 -0.02
C GLY A 115 -20.69 11.43 -0.67
N CYS A 116 -20.24 10.41 0.08
CA CYS A 116 -19.28 9.39 -0.35
C CYS A 116 -19.90 7.98 -0.31
N GLU A 117 -21.21 7.87 -0.56
CA GLU A 117 -21.94 6.60 -0.44
C GLU A 117 -21.41 5.51 -1.37
N ALA A 118 -21.00 5.88 -2.60
CA ALA A 118 -20.39 4.94 -3.53
C ALA A 118 -19.04 4.39 -3.01
N GLN A 119 -18.21 5.25 -2.41
CA GLN A 119 -16.95 4.84 -1.81
C GLN A 119 -17.16 4.04 -0.52
N LEU A 120 -18.16 4.39 0.28
CA LEU A 120 -18.57 3.60 1.45
C LEU A 120 -18.98 2.19 1.05
N GLU A 121 -19.72 2.01 -0.05
CA GLU A 121 -20.09 0.68 -0.57
C GLU A 121 -18.85 -0.16 -0.89
N VAL A 122 -17.86 0.40 -1.58
CA VAL A 122 -16.58 -0.27 -1.88
C VAL A 122 -15.86 -0.66 -0.59
N HIS A 123 -15.67 0.28 0.33
CA HIS A 123 -14.89 0.05 1.55
C HIS A 123 -15.61 -0.80 2.61
N ILE A 124 -16.94 -0.88 2.62
CA ILE A 124 -17.67 -1.86 3.43
C ILE A 124 -17.41 -3.28 2.91
N ASN A 125 -17.37 -3.47 1.58
CA ASN A 125 -16.96 -4.74 0.97
C ASN A 125 -15.51 -5.09 1.32
N ALA A 126 -14.60 -4.14 1.22
CA ALA A 126 -13.20 -4.28 1.62
C ALA A 126 -13.06 -4.66 3.09
N ALA A 127 -13.79 -4.00 3.98
CA ALA A 127 -13.82 -4.31 5.41
C ALA A 127 -14.24 -5.76 5.69
N LEU A 128 -15.27 -6.25 5.00
CA LEU A 128 -15.67 -7.67 5.07
C LEU A 128 -14.59 -8.61 4.53
N ASN A 129 -13.94 -8.25 3.41
CA ASN A 129 -12.89 -9.06 2.79
C ASN A 129 -11.67 -9.20 3.70
N VAL A 130 -11.29 -8.16 4.45
CA VAL A 130 -10.18 -8.22 5.42
C VAL A 130 -10.59 -8.82 6.78
N GLY A 131 -11.83 -9.34 6.89
CA GLY A 131 -12.32 -10.11 8.03
C GLY A 131 -12.92 -9.27 9.17
N ILE A 132 -13.41 -8.05 8.91
CA ILE A 132 -14.21 -7.31 9.88
C ILE A 132 -15.66 -7.84 9.81
N SER A 133 -16.24 -8.18 10.97
CA SER A 133 -17.63 -8.67 11.01
C SER A 133 -18.65 -7.57 10.71
N LYS A 134 -19.84 -7.96 10.25
CA LYS A 134 -20.96 -7.03 9.98
C LYS A 134 -21.31 -6.18 11.21
N GLU A 135 -21.30 -6.81 12.39
CA GLU A 135 -21.58 -6.16 13.67
C GLU A 135 -20.53 -5.11 14.00
N LYS A 136 -19.25 -5.45 13.80
CA LYS A 136 -18.13 -4.53 14.07
C LYS A 136 -18.11 -3.35 13.08
N ILE A 137 -18.54 -3.54 11.83
CA ILE A 137 -18.72 -2.45 10.88
C ILE A 137 -19.81 -1.49 11.38
N ILE A 138 -20.98 -2.01 11.78
CA ILE A 138 -22.06 -1.19 12.31
C ILE A 138 -21.62 -0.42 13.55
N GLU A 139 -20.91 -1.06 14.48
CA GLU A 139 -20.40 -0.40 15.69
C GLU A 139 -19.43 0.74 15.35
N CYS A 140 -18.53 0.53 14.36
CA CYS A 140 -17.63 1.56 13.86
C CYS A 140 -18.41 2.78 13.32
N LEU A 141 -19.47 2.56 12.53
CA LEU A 141 -20.31 3.65 12.02
C LEU A 141 -21.07 4.38 13.15
N MET A 142 -21.62 3.64 14.12
CA MET A 142 -22.34 4.20 15.26
C MET A 142 -21.42 5.02 16.17
N GLN A 143 -20.16 4.61 16.34
CA GLN A 143 -19.17 5.36 17.11
C GLN A 143 -18.96 6.78 16.56
N CYS A 144 -19.27 7.03 15.29
CA CYS A 144 -19.15 8.36 14.68
C CYS A 144 -20.30 9.32 15.06
N ILE A 145 -21.43 8.84 15.62
CA ILE A 145 -22.63 9.67 15.92
C ILE A 145 -22.29 10.94 16.72
N PRO A 146 -21.52 10.86 17.84
CA PRO A 146 -21.23 12.05 18.66
C PRO A 146 -20.47 13.15 17.93
N TYR A 147 -19.78 12.80 16.81
CA TYR A 147 -18.88 13.71 16.08
C TYR A 147 -19.45 14.19 14.76
N THR A 148 -20.36 13.44 14.13
CA THR A 148 -20.86 13.72 12.77
C THR A 148 -22.38 13.85 12.69
N GLY A 149 -23.09 13.47 13.77
CA GLY A 149 -24.55 13.50 13.87
C GLY A 149 -25.25 12.33 13.15
N PHE A 150 -26.52 12.14 13.49
CA PHE A 150 -27.35 11.05 12.98
C PHE A 150 -27.51 11.00 11.45
N PRO A 151 -27.68 12.12 10.71
CA PRO A 151 -27.97 12.03 9.28
C PRO A 151 -26.87 11.32 8.49
N LYS A 152 -25.61 11.64 8.74
CA LYS A 152 -24.47 11.00 8.04
C LYS A 152 -24.33 9.52 8.40
N VAL A 153 -24.53 9.19 9.68
CA VAL A 153 -24.47 7.80 10.15
C VAL A 153 -25.62 6.96 9.57
N LEU A 154 -26.84 7.52 9.47
CA LEU A 154 -27.96 6.84 8.85
C LEU A 154 -27.68 6.52 7.38
N ASN A 155 -27.13 7.46 6.60
CA ASN A 155 -26.75 7.21 5.22
C ASN A 155 -25.74 6.05 5.14
N ALA A 156 -24.70 6.05 5.95
CA ALA A 156 -23.69 5.01 5.97
C ALA A 156 -24.28 3.63 6.37
N VAL A 157 -25.17 3.58 7.36
CA VAL A 157 -25.83 2.35 7.80
C VAL A 157 -26.75 1.80 6.69
N PHE A 158 -27.43 2.66 5.92
CA PHE A 158 -28.22 2.20 4.79
C PHE A 158 -27.37 1.61 3.67
N VAL A 159 -26.17 2.18 3.40
CA VAL A 159 -25.19 1.57 2.49
C VAL A 159 -24.74 0.20 3.02
N ALA A 160 -24.39 0.11 4.30
CA ALA A 160 -24.01 -1.16 4.92
C ALA A 160 -25.12 -2.21 4.80
N LYS A 161 -26.37 -1.82 5.06
CA LYS A 161 -27.55 -2.70 4.90
C LYS A 161 -27.69 -3.25 3.47
N LYS A 162 -27.44 -2.42 2.45
CA LYS A 162 -27.42 -2.84 1.05
C LYS A 162 -26.35 -3.90 0.80
N VAL A 163 -25.08 -3.61 1.14
CA VAL A 163 -23.95 -4.51 0.96
C VAL A 163 -24.17 -5.84 1.67
N PHE A 164 -24.68 -5.81 2.90
CA PHE A 164 -24.89 -7.04 3.68
C PHE A 164 -25.95 -7.96 3.11
N LYS A 165 -26.95 -7.42 2.38
CA LYS A 165 -27.96 -8.21 1.67
C LYS A 165 -27.41 -8.89 0.42
N GLU A 166 -26.47 -8.27 -0.26
CA GLU A 166 -25.86 -8.81 -1.48
C GLU A 166 -24.87 -9.96 -1.19
N LYS A 167 -24.43 -10.09 0.07
CA LYS A 167 -23.51 -11.14 0.54
C LYS A 167 -24.19 -12.23 1.41
N LEU A 168 -25.52 -12.36 1.31
CA LEU A 168 -26.29 -13.48 1.86
C LEU A 168 -26.44 -14.57 0.82
#